data_6a17087cce5037a469591f543f5b7edb
#
_entry.id   6a17087cce5037a469591f543f5b7edb
#
_cell.length_a   1.000
_cell.length_b   1.000
_cell.length_c   1.000
_cell.angle_alpha   90.00
_cell.angle_beta   90.00
_cell.angle_gamma   90.00
#
_symmetry.space_group_name_H-M   'P 1'
#
loop_
_entity.id
_entity.type
_entity.pdbx_description
1 polymer ?
#
loop_
_entity_poly.entity_id
_entity_poly.type
_entity_poly.pdbx_seq_one_letter_code
_entity_poly.pdbx_strand_id
1 'polypeptide(L)'
;TVDEVLGARMLSHPLTVRDCCLVTDGGGALIVTSAARAATLRKPPAYILGVGEHLSHYHITSMPDLTVTGAAQSGAAAYAMAGLGPRDIDAVQVYDAFTITTLLFLEDLGFCPKGEGGRFVADGAIAPGGSLPVNTNGGGLSYCHPGMYGVFVLMEAVRQVRGEAGRRQVAGCETAIAH
;
A
#
# COMPACT_ATOMS: atom_id res chain seq x y z
N THR A 1 11.62 -8.27 -15.21
CA THR A 1 10.68 -9.26 -15.78
C THR A 1 10.35 -10.33 -14.75
N VAL A 2 9.25 -11.08 -14.96
CA VAL A 2 8.88 -12.22 -14.09
C VAL A 2 10.00 -13.25 -14.08
N ASP A 3 10.59 -13.56 -15.23
CA ASP A 3 11.68 -14.53 -15.33
C ASP A 3 12.91 -14.11 -14.53
N GLU A 4 13.22 -12.82 -14.45
CA GLU A 4 14.32 -12.30 -13.62
C GLU A 4 14.04 -12.45 -12.13
N VAL A 5 12.77 -12.32 -11.70
CA VAL A 5 12.36 -12.57 -10.31
C VAL A 5 12.48 -14.05 -9.99
N LEU A 6 11.92 -14.92 -10.85
CA LEU A 6 11.95 -16.36 -10.67
C LEU A 6 13.36 -16.94 -10.73
N GLY A 7 14.23 -16.37 -11.57
CA GLY A 7 15.65 -16.76 -11.69
C GLY A 7 16.58 -16.12 -10.66
N ALA A 8 16.07 -15.28 -9.76
CA ALA A 8 16.89 -14.60 -8.77
C ALA A 8 17.39 -15.57 -7.68
N ARG A 9 18.44 -15.16 -6.98
CA ARG A 9 19.02 -15.97 -5.90
C ARG A 9 18.00 -16.27 -4.81
N MET A 10 17.77 -17.56 -4.53
CA MET A 10 16.91 -18.02 -3.46
C MET A 10 17.46 -17.59 -2.09
N LEU A 11 16.60 -17.05 -1.23
CA LEU A 11 16.93 -16.73 0.17
C LEU A 11 16.32 -17.74 1.13
N SER A 12 15.00 -17.95 1.02
CA SER A 12 14.26 -18.92 1.82
C SER A 12 13.06 -19.39 0.98
N HIS A 13 13.02 -20.68 0.66
CA HIS A 13 11.99 -21.20 -0.24
C HIS A 13 10.57 -20.84 0.21
N PRO A 14 9.72 -20.29 -0.69
CA PRO A 14 9.94 -20.03 -2.12
C PRO A 14 10.50 -18.63 -2.46
N LEU A 15 10.91 -17.82 -1.47
CA LEU A 15 11.28 -16.42 -1.67
C LEU A 15 12.70 -16.25 -2.19
N THR A 16 12.83 -15.47 -3.25
CA THR A 16 14.10 -14.99 -3.81
C THR A 16 14.52 -13.66 -3.20
N VAL A 17 15.72 -13.19 -3.52
CA VAL A 17 16.17 -11.85 -3.12
C VAL A 17 15.28 -10.72 -3.66
N ARG A 18 14.56 -10.96 -4.77
CA ARG A 18 13.65 -9.97 -5.37
C ARG A 18 12.24 -10.00 -4.80
N ASP A 19 11.92 -10.99 -3.97
CA ASP A 19 10.69 -11.05 -3.19
C ASP A 19 10.79 -10.31 -1.85
N CYS A 20 11.98 -9.81 -1.52
CA CYS A 20 12.28 -9.13 -0.28
C CYS A 20 12.56 -7.66 -0.51
N CYS A 21 12.16 -6.82 0.45
CA CYS A 21 12.39 -5.39 0.41
C CYS A 21 13.89 -5.02 0.33
N LEU A 22 14.15 -3.82 -0.14
CA LEU A 22 15.47 -3.23 -0.19
C LEU A 22 16.02 -2.96 1.22
N VAL A 23 17.34 -2.81 1.30
CA VAL A 23 18.02 -2.26 2.48
C VAL A 23 18.59 -0.90 2.08
N THR A 24 17.94 0.17 2.53
CA THR A 24 18.28 1.55 2.14
C THR A 24 18.19 2.47 3.34
N ASP A 25 18.80 3.64 3.22
CA ASP A 25 18.54 4.77 4.10
C ASP A 25 17.41 5.63 3.51
N GLY A 26 16.67 6.30 4.37
CA GLY A 26 15.61 7.20 3.94
C GLY A 26 14.85 7.81 5.12
N GLY A 27 14.15 8.90 4.85
CA GLY A 27 13.29 9.58 5.81
C GLY A 27 12.21 10.37 5.11
N GLY A 28 11.11 10.58 5.81
CA GLY A 28 9.98 11.36 5.31
C GLY A 28 9.31 12.12 6.44
N ALA A 29 8.53 13.13 6.07
CA ALA A 29 7.73 13.89 7.01
C ALA A 29 6.39 14.26 6.40
N LEU A 30 5.36 14.22 7.23
CA LEU A 30 4.00 14.66 6.93
C LEU A 30 3.57 15.67 7.98
N ILE A 31 2.87 16.70 7.55
CA ILE A 31 2.27 17.68 8.45
C ILE A 31 0.78 17.42 8.51
N VAL A 32 0.29 17.03 9.68
CA VAL A 32 -1.14 16.82 9.95
C VAL A 32 -1.67 18.03 10.71
N THR A 33 -2.78 18.57 10.27
CA THR A 33 -3.41 19.75 10.89
C THR A 33 -4.93 19.69 10.71
N SER A 34 -5.67 20.58 11.36
CA SER A 34 -7.11 20.66 11.15
C SER A 34 -7.46 21.13 9.72
N ALA A 35 -8.62 20.69 9.21
CA ALA A 35 -9.12 21.10 7.89
C ALA A 35 -9.21 22.62 7.74
N ALA A 36 -9.67 23.32 8.78
CA ALA A 36 -9.76 24.77 8.82
C ALA A 36 -8.37 25.45 8.63
N ARG A 37 -7.34 24.91 9.29
CA ARG A 37 -5.97 25.40 9.13
C ARG A 37 -5.43 25.03 7.73
N ALA A 38 -5.66 23.80 7.26
CA ALA A 38 -5.19 23.33 5.97
C ALA A 38 -5.70 24.21 4.82
N ALA A 39 -6.96 24.67 4.89
CA ALA A 39 -7.57 25.54 3.89
C ALA A 39 -6.86 26.91 3.73
N THR A 40 -6.07 27.34 4.73
CA THR A 40 -5.29 28.60 4.68
C THR A 40 -3.86 28.41 4.16
N LEU A 41 -3.45 27.18 3.89
CA LEU A 41 -2.11 26.86 3.43
C LEU A 41 -1.99 26.95 1.91
N ARG A 42 -0.77 27.20 1.44
CA ARG A 42 -0.49 27.41 0.02
C ARG A 42 -0.75 26.16 -0.85
N LYS A 43 -0.51 24.97 -0.30
CA LYS A 43 -0.75 23.72 -1.02
C LYS A 43 -2.13 23.17 -0.73
N PRO A 44 -2.81 22.58 -1.72
CA PRO A 44 -4.09 21.93 -1.49
C PRO A 44 -3.93 20.80 -0.46
N PRO A 45 -4.84 20.68 0.51
CA PRO A 45 -4.80 19.60 1.48
C PRO A 45 -5.18 18.26 0.85
N ALA A 46 -4.60 17.17 1.36
CA ALA A 46 -5.19 15.84 1.25
C ALA A 46 -5.94 15.57 2.56
N TYR A 47 -7.22 15.24 2.46
CA TYR A 47 -8.05 15.01 3.63
C TYR A 47 -7.97 13.56 4.08
N ILE A 48 -7.82 13.32 5.38
CA ILE A 48 -7.96 11.99 5.98
C ILE A 48 -9.45 11.75 6.18
N LEU A 49 -10.02 10.82 5.42
CA LEU A 49 -11.44 10.49 5.45
C LEU A 49 -11.75 9.40 6.48
N GLY A 50 -10.82 8.46 6.67
CA GLY A 50 -10.96 7.38 7.62
C GLY A 50 -9.63 6.86 8.11
N VAL A 51 -9.63 6.29 9.31
CA VAL A 51 -8.46 5.66 9.94
C VAL A 51 -8.92 4.37 10.61
N GLY A 52 -8.12 3.33 10.52
CA GLY A 52 -8.32 2.09 11.23
C GLY A 52 -7.00 1.54 11.74
N GLU A 53 -7.03 0.93 12.91
CA GLU A 53 -5.90 0.27 13.54
C GLU A 53 -6.34 -1.08 14.08
N HIS A 54 -5.48 -2.08 13.93
CA HIS A 54 -5.72 -3.40 14.50
C HIS A 54 -4.39 -4.09 14.80
N LEU A 55 -4.31 -4.73 15.96
CA LEU A 55 -3.19 -5.55 16.38
C LEU A 55 -3.72 -6.87 16.94
N SER A 56 -3.55 -7.96 16.22
CA SER A 56 -3.96 -9.30 16.64
C SER A 56 -2.86 -10.09 17.34
N HIS A 57 -1.61 -9.80 17.04
CA HIS A 57 -0.43 -10.51 17.58
C HIS A 57 0.80 -9.61 17.50
N TYR A 58 1.83 -9.93 18.27
CA TYR A 58 3.09 -9.18 18.28
C TYR A 58 4.12 -9.77 17.32
N HIS A 59 4.22 -11.09 17.25
CA HIS A 59 5.15 -11.81 16.39
C HIS A 59 4.38 -12.70 15.39
N ILE A 60 4.90 -12.85 14.19
CA ILE A 60 4.32 -13.71 13.15
C ILE A 60 4.14 -15.16 13.62
N THR A 61 5.00 -15.63 14.51
CA THR A 61 4.88 -16.96 15.14
C THR A 61 3.64 -17.14 16.00
N SER A 62 3.00 -16.04 16.40
CA SER A 62 1.75 -16.02 17.18
C SER A 62 0.54 -15.65 16.32
N MET A 63 0.72 -15.52 15.02
CA MET A 63 -0.35 -15.18 14.07
C MET A 63 -1.32 -16.37 13.96
N PRO A 64 -2.63 -16.18 14.27
CA PRO A 64 -3.59 -17.29 14.30
C PRO A 64 -3.80 -17.93 12.93
N ASP A 65 -3.79 -17.13 11.87
CA ASP A 65 -3.90 -17.54 10.49
C ASP A 65 -2.93 -16.70 9.65
N LEU A 66 -1.93 -17.34 9.07
CA LEU A 66 -0.89 -16.68 8.26
C LEU A 66 -1.43 -16.05 6.97
N THR A 67 -2.65 -16.34 6.60
CA THR A 67 -3.30 -15.79 5.40
C THR A 67 -4.17 -14.58 5.69
N VAL A 68 -4.45 -14.26 6.98
CA VAL A 68 -5.33 -13.14 7.39
C VAL A 68 -4.54 -12.17 8.24
N THR A 69 -4.36 -10.96 7.74
CA THR A 69 -3.64 -9.87 8.43
C THR A 69 -4.60 -8.95 9.20
N GLY A 70 -4.04 -8.04 9.99
CA GLY A 70 -4.82 -6.97 10.64
C GLY A 70 -5.48 -5.99 9.67
N ALA A 71 -5.11 -6.02 8.38
CA ALA A 71 -5.69 -5.17 7.35
C ALA A 71 -7.20 -5.40 7.14
N ALA A 72 -7.68 -6.61 7.41
CA ALA A 72 -9.12 -6.92 7.32
C ALA A 72 -9.93 -6.05 8.30
N GLN A 73 -9.47 -5.90 9.54
CA GLN A 73 -10.15 -5.11 10.57
C GLN A 73 -9.85 -3.61 10.45
N SER A 74 -8.58 -3.23 10.25
CA SER A 74 -8.21 -1.82 10.11
C SER A 74 -8.80 -1.21 8.84
N GLY A 75 -8.81 -1.95 7.72
CA GLY A 75 -9.44 -1.53 6.48
C GLY A 75 -10.94 -1.33 6.63
N ALA A 76 -11.65 -2.31 7.23
CA ALA A 76 -13.08 -2.20 7.47
C ALA A 76 -13.43 -0.97 8.32
N ALA A 77 -12.65 -0.69 9.37
CA ALA A 77 -12.85 0.49 10.22
C ALA A 77 -12.62 1.80 9.44
N ALA A 78 -11.54 1.87 8.63
CA ALA A 78 -11.23 3.05 7.82
C ALA A 78 -12.32 3.31 6.77
N TYR A 79 -12.78 2.29 6.07
CA TYR A 79 -13.86 2.40 5.08
C TYR A 79 -15.17 2.85 5.73
N ALA A 80 -15.54 2.26 6.86
CA ALA A 80 -16.76 2.64 7.57
C ALA A 80 -16.72 4.12 8.01
N MET A 81 -15.58 4.60 8.50
CA MET A 81 -15.39 6.00 8.89
C MET A 81 -15.47 6.94 7.69
N ALA A 82 -14.88 6.55 6.55
CA ALA A 82 -14.86 7.34 5.32
C ALA A 82 -16.21 7.35 4.58
N GLY A 83 -17.09 6.36 4.83
CA GLY A 83 -18.28 6.12 4.03
C GLY A 83 -17.97 5.62 2.62
N LEU A 84 -16.82 4.98 2.45
CA LEU A 84 -16.29 4.44 1.19
C LEU A 84 -16.12 2.93 1.27
N GLY A 85 -15.82 2.31 0.13
CA GLY A 85 -15.45 0.91 0.04
C GLY A 85 -14.27 0.69 -0.90
N PRO A 86 -13.80 -0.56 -1.08
CA PRO A 86 -12.66 -0.85 -1.95
C PRO A 86 -12.83 -0.37 -3.40
N ARG A 87 -14.08 -0.30 -3.89
CA ARG A 87 -14.39 0.14 -5.26
C ARG A 87 -14.25 1.64 -5.47
N ASP A 88 -14.17 2.42 -4.38
CA ASP A 88 -14.08 3.88 -4.41
C ASP A 88 -12.62 4.35 -4.29
N ILE A 89 -11.65 3.42 -4.31
CA ILE A 89 -10.23 3.70 -4.15
C ILE A 89 -9.54 3.71 -5.53
N ASP A 90 -8.90 4.82 -5.88
CA ASP A 90 -8.20 5.02 -7.14
C ASP A 90 -6.74 4.56 -7.11
N ALA A 91 -6.09 4.63 -5.94
CA ALA A 91 -4.70 4.22 -5.78
C ALA A 91 -4.46 3.56 -4.42
N VAL A 92 -3.66 2.51 -4.40
CA VAL A 92 -3.35 1.72 -3.20
C VAL A 92 -1.86 1.80 -2.88
N GLN A 93 -1.54 2.19 -1.66
CA GLN A 93 -0.17 2.21 -1.16
C GLN A 93 -0.10 1.30 0.06
N VAL A 94 0.57 0.16 -0.07
CA VAL A 94 0.67 -0.85 1.00
C VAL A 94 2.11 -1.15 1.36
N TYR A 95 2.33 -1.54 2.60
CA TYR A 95 3.64 -1.93 3.10
C TYR A 95 4.07 -3.27 2.50
N ASP A 96 5.00 -3.24 1.56
CA ASP A 96 5.46 -4.38 0.77
C ASP A 96 6.86 -4.84 1.20
N ALA A 97 7.02 -5.28 2.46
CA ALA A 97 8.27 -5.89 2.91
C ALA A 97 8.62 -7.16 2.11
N PHE A 98 7.60 -7.87 1.64
CA PHE A 98 7.71 -9.05 0.77
C PHE A 98 6.59 -9.02 -0.28
N THR A 99 6.83 -9.67 -1.42
CA THR A 99 5.80 -9.78 -2.49
C THR A 99 4.50 -10.37 -1.98
N ILE A 100 4.56 -11.39 -1.13
CA ILE A 100 3.37 -12.03 -0.54
C ILE A 100 2.55 -11.09 0.35
N THR A 101 3.17 -10.14 1.06
CA THR A 101 2.42 -9.20 1.90
C THR A 101 1.50 -8.29 1.09
N THR A 102 1.93 -7.89 -0.10
CA THR A 102 1.08 -7.12 -1.01
C THR A 102 -0.19 -7.89 -1.38
N LEU A 103 -0.06 -9.20 -1.70
CA LEU A 103 -1.21 -10.04 -2.03
C LEU A 103 -2.17 -10.16 -0.84
N LEU A 104 -1.65 -10.44 0.36
CA LEU A 104 -2.45 -10.56 1.57
C LEU A 104 -3.22 -9.27 1.87
N PHE A 105 -2.57 -8.11 1.74
CA PHE A 105 -3.23 -6.82 1.96
C PHE A 105 -4.30 -6.51 0.92
N LEU A 106 -4.08 -6.84 -0.35
CA LEU A 106 -5.10 -6.67 -1.39
C LEU A 106 -6.36 -7.49 -1.12
N GLU A 107 -6.17 -8.73 -0.65
CA GLU A 107 -7.27 -9.59 -0.24
C GLU A 107 -7.97 -9.08 1.02
N ASP A 108 -7.22 -8.76 2.07
CA ASP A 108 -7.75 -8.34 3.37
C ASP A 108 -8.40 -6.96 3.34
N LEU A 109 -7.91 -6.05 2.48
CA LEU A 109 -8.55 -4.76 2.22
C LEU A 109 -9.76 -4.86 1.26
N GLY A 110 -10.07 -6.07 0.77
CA GLY A 110 -11.28 -6.34 0.00
C GLY A 110 -11.21 -5.99 -1.49
N PHE A 111 -10.03 -5.80 -2.06
CA PHE A 111 -9.88 -5.55 -3.50
C PHE A 111 -10.11 -6.80 -4.34
N CYS A 112 -9.84 -7.96 -3.79
CA CYS A 112 -10.18 -9.26 -4.36
C CYS A 112 -10.56 -10.27 -3.25
N PRO A 113 -11.26 -11.37 -3.60
CA PRO A 113 -11.56 -12.42 -2.63
C PRO A 113 -10.31 -13.08 -2.06
N LYS A 114 -10.41 -13.59 -0.84
CA LYS A 114 -9.34 -14.36 -0.19
C LYS A 114 -8.92 -15.55 -1.05
N GLY A 115 -7.61 -15.70 -1.28
CA GLY A 115 -7.02 -16.73 -2.13
C GLY A 115 -6.95 -16.38 -3.62
N GLU A 116 -7.54 -15.27 -4.06
CA GLU A 116 -7.54 -14.83 -5.46
C GLU A 116 -6.50 -13.73 -5.76
N GLY A 117 -5.71 -13.31 -4.78
CA GLY A 117 -4.72 -12.23 -4.94
C GLY A 117 -3.75 -12.48 -6.09
N GLY A 118 -3.22 -13.70 -6.21
CA GLY A 118 -2.32 -14.06 -7.31
C GLY A 118 -2.97 -13.92 -8.68
N ARG A 119 -4.22 -14.34 -8.83
CA ARG A 119 -4.99 -14.20 -10.07
C ARG A 119 -5.30 -12.72 -10.35
N PHE A 120 -5.69 -11.98 -9.33
CA PHE A 120 -6.00 -10.55 -9.44
C PHE A 120 -4.82 -9.73 -9.98
N VAL A 121 -3.59 -10.04 -9.60
CA VAL A 121 -2.40 -9.31 -10.06
C VAL A 121 -1.86 -9.80 -11.40
N ALA A 122 -2.21 -11.02 -11.83
CA ALA A 122 -1.65 -11.65 -13.04
C ALA A 122 -1.98 -10.87 -14.31
N ASP A 123 -3.15 -10.23 -14.38
CA ASP A 123 -3.63 -9.48 -15.56
C ASP A 123 -3.12 -8.03 -15.59
N GLY A 124 -2.18 -7.67 -14.70
CA GLY A 124 -1.60 -6.33 -14.66
C GLY A 124 -2.51 -5.26 -14.03
N ALA A 125 -3.56 -5.66 -13.32
CA ALA A 125 -4.49 -4.72 -12.66
C ALA A 125 -3.79 -3.72 -11.75
N ILE A 126 -2.74 -4.16 -11.04
CA ILE A 126 -1.99 -3.35 -10.09
C ILE A 126 -0.80 -2.56 -10.69
N ALA A 127 -0.52 -2.78 -11.97
CA ALA A 127 0.58 -2.10 -12.67
C ALA A 127 0.26 -0.61 -12.95
N PRO A 128 1.26 0.22 -13.26
CA PRO A 128 1.02 1.57 -13.76
C PRO A 128 0.09 1.56 -14.98
N GLY A 129 -1.03 2.28 -14.91
CA GLY A 129 -2.07 2.27 -15.95
C GLY A 129 -3.07 1.13 -15.85
N GLY A 130 -2.92 0.22 -14.90
CA GLY A 130 -3.92 -0.79 -14.57
C GLY A 130 -5.15 -0.22 -13.88
N SER A 131 -6.13 -1.07 -13.60
CA SER A 131 -7.41 -0.65 -13.00
C SER A 131 -7.30 -0.26 -11.53
N LEU A 132 -6.27 -0.73 -10.81
CA LEU A 132 -6.00 -0.41 -9.41
C LEU A 132 -4.48 -0.29 -9.18
N PRO A 133 -3.85 0.83 -9.54
CA PRO A 133 -2.41 1.00 -9.36
C PRO A 133 -1.97 0.87 -7.90
N VAL A 134 -1.01 -0.02 -7.64
CA VAL A 134 -0.48 -0.31 -6.30
C VAL A 134 0.98 0.12 -6.21
N ASN A 135 1.37 0.73 -5.08
CA ASN A 135 2.75 1.13 -4.79
C ASN A 135 3.40 1.89 -5.95
N THR A 136 2.75 2.94 -6.40
CA THR A 136 3.13 3.71 -7.59
C THR A 136 4.53 4.30 -7.55
N ASN A 137 5.13 4.46 -6.37
CA ASN A 137 6.52 4.87 -6.20
C ASN A 137 7.55 3.72 -6.29
N GLY A 138 7.09 2.48 -6.37
CA GLY A 138 7.94 1.28 -6.39
C GLY A 138 8.00 0.53 -5.06
N GLY A 139 7.40 1.07 -4.01
CA GLY A 139 7.28 0.39 -2.72
C GLY A 139 8.59 0.16 -1.99
N GLY A 140 8.55 -0.65 -0.97
CA GLY A 140 9.71 -1.16 -0.26
C GLY A 140 10.55 -2.13 -1.10
N LEU A 141 9.92 -2.76 -2.10
CA LEU A 141 10.59 -3.72 -2.99
C LEU A 141 11.51 -3.06 -4.03
N SER A 142 11.22 -1.81 -4.45
CA SER A 142 11.96 -1.19 -5.56
C SER A 142 12.39 0.26 -5.34
N TYR A 143 11.80 0.95 -4.36
CA TYR A 143 12.09 2.36 -4.12
C TYR A 143 12.95 2.58 -2.88
N CYS A 144 12.44 2.27 -1.69
CA CYS A 144 13.12 2.59 -0.44
C CYS A 144 12.53 1.76 0.71
N HIS A 145 13.38 1.14 1.53
CA HIS A 145 12.93 0.48 2.76
C HIS A 145 13.95 0.67 3.90
N PRO A 146 13.88 1.79 4.65
CA PRO A 146 14.83 2.11 5.72
C PRO A 146 14.42 1.48 7.07
N GLY A 147 13.88 0.26 7.06
CA GLY A 147 13.39 -0.46 8.23
C GLY A 147 11.95 -0.16 8.63
N MET A 148 11.41 1.03 8.32
CA MET A 148 10.00 1.40 8.52
C MET A 148 9.51 2.20 7.31
N TYR A 149 8.62 1.60 6.51
CA TYR A 149 8.19 2.17 5.24
C TYR A 149 6.87 2.96 5.33
N GLY A 150 6.13 2.88 6.43
CA GLY A 150 4.79 3.46 6.58
C GLY A 150 4.67 4.94 6.22
N VAL A 151 5.67 5.78 6.54
CA VAL A 151 5.65 7.21 6.16
C VAL A 151 5.68 7.40 4.63
N PHE A 152 6.33 6.50 3.89
CA PHE A 152 6.46 6.60 2.44
C PHE A 152 5.18 6.21 1.71
N VAL A 153 4.43 5.22 2.22
CA VAL A 153 3.09 4.89 1.67
C VAL A 153 2.13 6.07 1.84
N LEU A 154 2.14 6.71 3.00
CA LEU A 154 1.36 7.93 3.25
C LEU A 154 1.79 9.09 2.34
N MET A 155 3.08 9.32 2.19
CA MET A 155 3.59 10.39 1.32
C MET A 155 3.20 10.16 -0.14
N GLU A 156 3.27 8.95 -0.64
CA GLU A 156 2.87 8.65 -2.02
C GLU A 156 1.36 8.79 -2.19
N ALA A 157 0.54 8.29 -1.26
CA ALA A 157 -0.91 8.50 -1.28
C ALA A 157 -1.27 9.98 -1.35
N VAL A 158 -0.64 10.83 -0.51
CA VAL A 158 -0.84 12.29 -0.53
C VAL A 158 -0.42 12.90 -1.86
N ARG A 159 0.71 12.47 -2.45
CA ARG A 159 1.16 12.96 -3.77
C ARG A 159 0.20 12.60 -4.89
N GLN A 160 -0.34 11.39 -4.86
CA GLN A 160 -1.32 10.93 -5.85
C GLN A 160 -2.59 11.77 -5.80
N VAL A 161 -3.20 11.93 -4.62
CA VAL A 161 -4.42 12.72 -4.42
C VAL A 161 -4.22 14.20 -4.74
N ARG A 162 -2.99 14.73 -4.59
CA ARG A 162 -2.66 16.12 -4.93
C ARG A 162 -2.28 16.35 -6.40
N GLY A 163 -2.16 15.32 -7.21
CA GLY A 163 -1.64 15.44 -8.56
C GLY A 163 -0.14 15.77 -8.62
N GLU A 164 0.61 15.45 -7.57
CA GLU A 164 2.04 15.79 -7.41
C GLU A 164 2.99 14.60 -7.67
N ALA A 165 2.47 13.45 -8.13
CA ALA A 165 3.28 12.25 -8.32
C ALA A 165 4.11 12.25 -9.63
N GLY A 166 4.02 13.28 -10.46
CA GLY A 166 4.79 13.43 -11.69
C GLY A 166 4.47 12.31 -12.70
N ARG A 167 5.49 11.62 -13.23
CA ARG A 167 5.29 10.54 -14.20
C ARG A 167 4.59 9.29 -13.63
N ARG A 168 4.47 9.19 -12.32
CA ARG A 168 3.77 8.10 -11.63
C ARG A 168 2.30 8.42 -11.35
N GLN A 169 1.84 9.61 -11.74
CA GLN A 169 0.50 10.09 -11.42
C GLN A 169 -0.57 9.18 -12.01
N VAL A 170 -1.44 8.70 -11.15
CA VAL A 170 -2.68 8.03 -11.52
C VAL A 170 -3.66 9.08 -11.99
N ALA A 171 -4.13 8.96 -13.22
CA ALA A 171 -5.07 9.94 -13.80
C ALA A 171 -6.38 9.94 -13.01
N GLY A 172 -6.84 11.14 -12.64
CA GLY A 172 -8.11 11.28 -11.90
C GLY A 172 -8.11 10.74 -10.48
N CYS A 173 -6.94 10.53 -9.85
CA CYS A 173 -6.85 10.03 -8.49
C CYS A 173 -7.41 11.04 -7.48
N GLU A 174 -8.57 10.76 -6.92
CA GLU A 174 -9.24 11.55 -5.88
C GLU A 174 -9.16 10.85 -4.51
N THR A 175 -9.06 9.52 -4.51
CA THR A 175 -9.04 8.69 -3.31
C THR A 175 -7.85 7.74 -3.32
N ALA A 176 -7.19 7.62 -2.17
CA ALA A 176 -6.10 6.66 -1.98
C ALA A 176 -6.17 6.03 -0.59
N ILE A 177 -5.80 4.76 -0.50
CA ILE A 177 -5.57 4.07 0.77
C ILE A 177 -4.09 3.88 1.00
N ALA A 178 -3.64 4.08 2.25
CA ALA A 178 -2.29 3.79 2.71
C ALA A 178 -2.36 2.81 3.89
N HIS A 179 -1.67 1.67 3.80
CA HIS A 179 -1.68 0.62 4.83
C HIS A 179 -0.25 0.13 5.14
#